data_940df6b57b501dcf65be7ed2d62496d7
#
_entry.id   940df6b57b501dcf65be7ed2d62496d7
#
_cell.length_a   1.000
_cell.length_b   1.000
_cell.length_c   1.000
_cell.angle_alpha   90.00
_cell.angle_beta   90.00
_cell.angle_gamma   90.00
#
_symmetry.space_group_name_H-M   'P 1'
#
loop_
_entity.id
_entity.type
_entity.pdbx_description
1 polymer ?
#
loop_
_entity_poly.entity_id
_entity_poly.type
_entity_poly.pdbx_seq_one_letter_code
_entity_poly.pdbx_strand_id
1 'polypeptide(L)'
;MRAPVRIRDPIHGTQRVTKSEIAVIDCRAVQRLRGIKQLGLADLAYPGATHTRYAHALGVMHLAGRMFDAVTLDMWLDPADHHRLRTTVRLAALFHDLGHAPLSHSTELLMPPLAELKLGPWAGGHPGRRATHEDYTLAILLSSGLSELVRERFDDQGVAVEDVASILSDHPPSDFSRRFVIDGRDWRPLLRQCVSSELDADRMDYLLRDSYYAGVPYGRYDLEWLLEHLRPVERPPASENGPRPLHLGLASRASFGFEDYLLSRYHMFLAVYLHHVPVGYELMLDALNREEAEGADAMKLPADVDAYLEWDDLHFFYLLRRSSNPWARRLVERRGFRLLVERTQQDSEQEPLRRGQLPIREVVERLRSEGIAVRAHDVKGKLSKYFSPEMSFDPIQTPHLPGLAPSREEAPTPTLFVVEEGRAVPLEAHVALYRRYRDEVSLERVYVAPEDMDRARMLLEQMEP
;
A
#
# COMPACT_ATOMS: atom_id res chain seq x y z
N MET A 1 1.37 -37.46 -0.01
CA MET A 1 1.44 -36.04 -0.46
C MET A 1 2.64 -35.86 -1.41
N ARG A 2 2.47 -35.28 -2.60
CA ARG A 2 3.58 -34.97 -3.51
C ARG A 2 4.41 -33.81 -2.93
N ALA A 3 5.74 -33.85 -3.10
CA ALA A 3 6.65 -32.84 -2.56
C ALA A 3 6.25 -31.39 -2.97
N PRO A 4 6.37 -30.41 -2.07
CA PRO A 4 6.07 -29.02 -2.37
C PRO A 4 7.04 -28.47 -3.42
N VAL A 5 6.57 -27.53 -4.24
CA VAL A 5 7.41 -26.75 -5.14
C VAL A 5 8.22 -25.75 -4.32
N ARG A 6 9.44 -25.46 -4.75
CA ARG A 6 10.35 -24.53 -4.07
C ARG A 6 10.65 -23.36 -4.99
N ILE A 7 10.36 -22.15 -4.53
CA ILE A 7 10.70 -20.90 -5.21
C ILE A 7 11.86 -20.24 -4.45
N ARG A 8 12.88 -19.79 -5.16
CA ARG A 8 13.99 -19.02 -4.57
C ARG A 8 13.67 -17.55 -4.60
N ASP A 9 13.79 -16.91 -3.47
CA ASP A 9 13.58 -15.48 -3.28
C ASP A 9 14.82 -14.86 -2.63
N PRO A 10 15.29 -13.67 -3.08
CA PRO A 10 16.50 -13.06 -2.55
C PRO A 10 16.34 -12.55 -1.11
N ILE A 11 15.11 -12.32 -0.66
CA ILE A 11 14.81 -11.78 0.68
C ILE A 11 14.53 -12.93 1.65
N HIS A 12 13.60 -13.84 1.31
CA HIS A 12 13.11 -14.89 2.20
C HIS A 12 13.71 -16.26 1.94
N GLY A 13 14.70 -16.35 1.03
CA GLY A 13 15.36 -17.61 0.72
C GLY A 13 14.45 -18.59 -0.03
N THR A 14 14.22 -19.78 0.52
CA THR A 14 13.43 -20.82 -0.13
C THR A 14 11.99 -20.81 0.39
N GLN A 15 11.07 -20.40 -0.45
CA GLN A 15 9.65 -20.43 -0.21
C GLN A 15 9.06 -21.78 -0.66
N ARG A 16 8.21 -22.38 0.16
CA ARG A 16 7.50 -23.63 -0.16
C ARG A 16 6.07 -23.35 -0.53
N VAL A 17 5.64 -23.86 -1.68
CA VAL A 17 4.28 -23.69 -2.22
C VAL A 17 3.70 -25.06 -2.60
N THR A 18 2.40 -25.21 -2.43
CA THR A 18 1.66 -26.42 -2.83
C THR A 18 1.37 -26.39 -4.34
N LYS A 19 0.93 -27.51 -4.88
CA LYS A 19 0.53 -27.56 -6.30
C LYS A 19 -0.72 -26.73 -6.59
N SER A 20 -1.66 -26.67 -5.65
CA SER A 20 -2.84 -25.82 -5.77
C SER A 20 -2.46 -24.35 -5.78
N GLU A 21 -1.52 -23.93 -4.92
CA GLU A 21 -0.98 -22.57 -4.91
C GLU A 21 -0.22 -22.23 -6.21
N ILE A 22 0.58 -23.18 -6.76
CA ILE A 22 1.23 -22.95 -8.06
C ILE A 22 0.22 -22.70 -9.16
N ALA A 23 -0.90 -23.42 -9.19
CA ALA A 23 -1.91 -23.21 -10.23
C ALA A 23 -2.47 -21.77 -10.21
N VAL A 24 -2.73 -21.20 -9.04
CA VAL A 24 -3.18 -19.80 -8.94
C VAL A 24 -2.06 -18.80 -9.11
N ILE A 25 -0.82 -19.12 -8.72
CA ILE A 25 0.37 -18.29 -8.99
C ILE A 25 0.59 -18.16 -10.50
N ASP A 26 0.37 -19.22 -11.26
CA ASP A 26 0.57 -19.24 -12.72
C ASP A 26 -0.61 -18.67 -13.51
N CYS A 27 -1.71 -18.24 -12.86
CA CYS A 27 -2.84 -17.65 -13.56
C CYS A 27 -2.51 -16.24 -14.08
N ARG A 28 -3.25 -15.80 -15.13
CA ARG A 28 -3.07 -14.52 -15.81
C ARG A 28 -3.06 -13.34 -14.84
N ALA A 29 -3.99 -13.31 -13.87
CA ALA A 29 -4.13 -12.20 -12.91
C ALA A 29 -2.88 -12.02 -12.04
N VAL A 30 -2.31 -13.11 -11.51
CA VAL A 30 -1.08 -13.07 -10.70
C VAL A 30 0.15 -12.81 -11.57
N GLN A 31 0.23 -13.45 -12.77
CA GLN A 31 1.35 -13.25 -13.69
C GLN A 31 1.43 -11.82 -14.23
N ARG A 32 0.30 -11.10 -14.35
CA ARG A 32 0.28 -9.66 -14.71
C ARG A 32 1.16 -8.82 -13.78
N LEU A 33 1.24 -9.17 -12.50
CA LEU A 33 2.07 -8.45 -11.51
C LEU A 33 3.57 -8.44 -11.86
N ARG A 34 4.05 -9.32 -12.76
CA ARG A 34 5.42 -9.27 -13.31
C ARG A 34 5.67 -8.05 -14.18
N GLY A 35 4.62 -7.50 -14.78
CA GLY A 35 4.66 -6.29 -15.59
C GLY A 35 4.51 -5.00 -14.79
N ILE A 36 4.30 -5.06 -13.45
CA ILE A 36 4.10 -3.88 -12.61
C ILE A 36 5.22 -3.80 -11.59
N LYS A 37 6.00 -2.71 -11.64
CA LYS A 37 7.05 -2.42 -10.66
C LYS A 37 6.45 -2.09 -9.30
N GLN A 38 7.08 -2.60 -8.24
CA GLN A 38 6.67 -2.33 -6.85
C GLN A 38 6.72 -0.84 -6.53
N LEU A 39 7.79 -0.18 -6.92
CA LEU A 39 8.08 1.22 -6.59
C LEU A 39 7.84 2.19 -7.77
N GLY A 40 7.03 1.81 -8.75
CA GLY A 40 6.66 2.67 -9.88
C GLY A 40 7.87 3.31 -10.58
N LEU A 41 8.05 4.63 -10.40
CA LEU A 41 9.09 5.42 -11.03
C LEU A 41 10.38 5.56 -10.20
N ALA A 42 10.50 4.85 -9.06
CA ALA A 42 11.65 4.98 -8.18
C ALA A 42 12.97 4.50 -8.80
N ASP A 43 12.94 3.65 -9.84
CA ASP A 43 14.12 3.26 -10.59
C ASP A 43 14.82 4.42 -11.32
N LEU A 44 14.15 5.56 -11.46
CA LEU A 44 14.77 6.79 -11.97
C LEU A 44 15.76 7.43 -10.98
N ALA A 45 15.61 7.17 -9.68
CA ALA A 45 16.53 7.59 -8.63
C ALA A 45 17.39 6.41 -8.14
N TYR A 46 16.81 5.24 -8.02
CA TYR A 46 17.43 4.01 -7.53
C TYR A 46 17.44 2.96 -8.65
N PRO A 47 18.47 2.90 -9.51
CA PRO A 47 18.45 2.06 -10.70
C PRO A 47 18.23 0.55 -10.44
N GLY A 48 18.50 0.08 -9.22
CA GLY A 48 18.22 -1.29 -8.78
C GLY A 48 16.75 -1.55 -8.41
N ALA A 49 15.94 -0.51 -8.20
CA ALA A 49 14.55 -0.61 -7.75
C ALA A 49 13.59 -1.04 -8.89
N THR A 50 13.89 -2.17 -9.51
CA THR A 50 13.17 -2.71 -10.68
C THR A 50 12.35 -3.96 -10.35
N HIS A 51 12.31 -4.36 -9.08
CA HIS A 51 11.52 -5.53 -8.64
C HIS A 51 10.02 -5.28 -8.82
N THR A 52 9.30 -6.38 -8.96
CA THR A 52 7.90 -6.35 -9.36
C THR A 52 6.97 -6.73 -8.21
N ARG A 53 5.71 -6.34 -8.32
CA ARG A 53 4.65 -6.75 -7.40
C ARG A 53 4.47 -8.25 -7.34
N TYR A 54 4.82 -8.97 -8.39
CA TYR A 54 4.83 -10.43 -8.38
C TYR A 54 5.79 -11.02 -7.33
N ALA A 55 7.01 -10.52 -7.28
CA ALA A 55 7.99 -10.99 -6.30
C ALA A 55 7.58 -10.64 -4.86
N HIS A 56 7.01 -9.45 -4.68
CA HIS A 56 6.42 -8.99 -3.43
C HIS A 56 5.24 -9.87 -3.00
N ALA A 57 4.25 -10.10 -3.84
CA ALA A 57 3.08 -10.93 -3.54
C ALA A 57 3.46 -12.36 -3.07
N LEU A 58 4.50 -12.96 -3.65
CA LEU A 58 5.04 -14.25 -3.19
C LEU A 58 5.67 -14.14 -1.80
N GLY A 59 6.40 -13.06 -1.53
CA GLY A 59 6.99 -12.79 -0.21
C GLY A 59 5.91 -12.60 0.86
N VAL A 60 4.89 -11.80 0.56
CA VAL A 60 3.73 -11.57 1.46
C VAL A 60 2.99 -12.87 1.76
N MET A 61 2.71 -13.68 0.72
CA MET A 61 2.12 -15.01 0.90
C MET A 61 2.96 -15.90 1.83
N HIS A 62 4.27 -15.88 1.68
CA HIS A 62 5.18 -16.64 2.52
C HIS A 62 5.15 -16.17 3.96
N LEU A 63 5.25 -14.87 4.20
CA LEU A 63 5.24 -14.27 5.54
C LEU A 63 3.90 -14.43 6.23
N ALA A 64 2.77 -14.23 5.55
CA ALA A 64 1.44 -14.42 6.14
C ALA A 64 1.25 -15.86 6.66
N GLY A 65 1.75 -16.85 5.91
CA GLY A 65 1.76 -18.23 6.38
C GLY A 65 2.62 -18.42 7.63
N ARG A 66 3.80 -17.80 7.70
CA ARG A 66 4.70 -17.84 8.87
C ARG A 66 4.08 -17.14 10.08
N MET A 67 3.45 -15.98 9.89
CA MET A 67 2.74 -15.26 10.94
C MET A 67 1.62 -16.11 11.53
N PHE A 68 0.81 -16.74 10.68
CA PHE A 68 -0.25 -17.64 11.11
C PHE A 68 0.30 -18.83 11.90
N ASP A 69 1.35 -19.49 11.39
CA ASP A 69 2.00 -20.62 12.06
C ASP A 69 2.58 -20.20 13.44
N ALA A 70 3.19 -19.02 13.54
CA ALA A 70 3.73 -18.50 14.79
C ALA A 70 2.65 -18.19 15.83
N VAL A 71 1.56 -17.52 15.42
CA VAL A 71 0.47 -17.14 16.32
C VAL A 71 -0.31 -18.36 16.82
N THR A 72 -0.42 -19.40 16.01
CA THR A 72 -1.19 -20.62 16.35
C THR A 72 -0.36 -21.71 17.01
N LEU A 73 0.95 -21.51 17.21
CA LEU A 73 1.87 -22.52 17.70
C LEU A 73 1.42 -23.19 19.00
N ASP A 74 0.93 -22.40 19.96
CA ASP A 74 0.46 -22.86 21.28
C ASP A 74 -1.07 -22.95 21.36
N MET A 75 -1.76 -22.85 20.22
CA MET A 75 -3.24 -22.96 20.16
C MET A 75 -3.65 -24.34 19.68
N TRP A 76 -4.61 -24.94 20.36
CA TRP A 76 -5.27 -26.11 19.79
C TRP A 76 -6.27 -25.69 18.72
N LEU A 77 -6.15 -26.24 17.53
CA LEU A 77 -7.05 -26.06 16.40
C LEU A 77 -7.13 -27.39 15.65
N ASP A 78 -8.33 -27.78 15.22
CA ASP A 78 -8.47 -28.97 14.39
C ASP A 78 -7.56 -28.87 13.15
N PRO A 79 -6.87 -29.96 12.76
CA PRO A 79 -5.95 -29.92 11.62
C PRO A 79 -6.58 -29.48 10.29
N ALA A 80 -7.88 -29.77 10.06
CA ALA A 80 -8.57 -29.31 8.86
C ALA A 80 -8.84 -27.81 8.90
N ASP A 81 -9.28 -27.29 10.05
CA ASP A 81 -9.48 -25.86 10.26
C ASP A 81 -8.16 -25.09 10.21
N HIS A 82 -7.09 -25.62 10.82
CA HIS A 82 -5.76 -25.03 10.73
C HIS A 82 -5.31 -24.93 9.26
N HIS A 83 -5.44 -26.00 8.50
CA HIS A 83 -5.09 -26.02 7.08
C HIS A 83 -5.92 -25.03 6.27
N ARG A 84 -7.23 -24.99 6.49
CA ARG A 84 -8.17 -24.08 5.82
C ARG A 84 -7.81 -22.61 6.10
N LEU A 85 -7.70 -22.22 7.37
CA LEU A 85 -7.39 -20.83 7.74
C LEU A 85 -6.01 -20.40 7.23
N ARG A 86 -5.01 -21.29 7.35
CA ARG A 86 -3.66 -21.04 6.83
C ARG A 86 -3.64 -20.83 5.32
N THR A 87 -4.39 -21.68 4.59
CA THR A 87 -4.49 -21.55 3.13
C THR A 87 -5.20 -20.25 2.76
N THR A 88 -6.31 -19.92 3.45
CA THR A 88 -7.06 -18.68 3.22
C THR A 88 -6.20 -17.44 3.40
N VAL A 89 -5.44 -17.32 4.49
CA VAL A 89 -4.61 -16.14 4.73
C VAL A 89 -3.46 -16.04 3.73
N ARG A 90 -2.88 -17.18 3.30
CA ARG A 90 -1.83 -17.21 2.28
C ARG A 90 -2.36 -16.76 0.91
N LEU A 91 -3.57 -17.19 0.52
CA LEU A 91 -4.20 -16.75 -0.72
C LEU A 91 -4.59 -15.26 -0.65
N ALA A 92 -5.13 -14.80 0.48
CA ALA A 92 -5.42 -13.38 0.67
C ALA A 92 -4.13 -12.54 0.53
N ALA A 93 -3.04 -12.97 1.13
CA ALA A 93 -1.73 -12.32 1.02
C ALA A 93 -1.17 -12.35 -0.43
N LEU A 94 -1.37 -13.45 -1.17
CA LEU A 94 -0.96 -13.53 -2.58
C LEU A 94 -1.75 -12.56 -3.47
N PHE A 95 -3.03 -12.35 -3.17
CA PHE A 95 -3.94 -11.61 -4.02
C PHE A 95 -4.16 -10.16 -3.62
N HIS A 96 -3.62 -9.70 -2.49
CA HIS A 96 -3.91 -8.37 -1.95
C HIS A 96 -3.64 -7.22 -2.95
N ASP A 97 -2.64 -7.37 -3.79
CA ASP A 97 -2.14 -6.38 -4.74
C ASP A 97 -2.61 -6.57 -6.20
N LEU A 98 -3.51 -7.54 -6.49
CA LEU A 98 -3.92 -7.85 -7.86
C LEU A 98 -4.50 -6.65 -8.62
N GLY A 99 -5.15 -5.75 -7.91
CA GLY A 99 -5.83 -4.59 -8.49
C GLY A 99 -4.94 -3.39 -8.74
N HIS A 100 -3.64 -3.43 -8.46
CA HIS A 100 -2.78 -2.29 -8.74
C HIS A 100 -2.72 -1.95 -10.23
N ALA A 101 -2.86 -0.65 -10.49
CA ALA A 101 -2.73 -0.07 -11.82
C ALA A 101 -1.26 0.01 -12.27
N PRO A 102 -0.98 0.20 -13.57
CA PRO A 102 0.36 0.54 -14.04
C PRO A 102 0.95 1.71 -13.25
N LEU A 103 2.23 1.65 -12.92
CA LEU A 103 2.91 2.63 -12.05
C LEU A 103 2.25 2.80 -10.67
N SER A 104 1.50 1.80 -10.21
CA SER A 104 0.90 1.73 -8.89
C SER A 104 -0.09 2.89 -8.61
N HIS A 105 0.06 3.59 -7.49
CA HIS A 105 -0.86 4.67 -7.08
C HIS A 105 -0.89 5.87 -8.03
N SER A 106 0.17 6.08 -8.80
CA SER A 106 0.32 7.26 -9.67
C SER A 106 -0.71 7.32 -10.81
N THR A 107 -1.39 6.22 -11.12
CA THR A 107 -2.43 6.16 -12.17
C THR A 107 -3.84 5.84 -11.65
N GLU A 108 -4.05 5.78 -10.35
CA GLU A 108 -5.39 5.56 -9.77
C GLU A 108 -6.41 6.62 -10.17
N LEU A 109 -5.95 7.84 -10.50
CA LEU A 109 -6.81 8.90 -11.05
C LEU A 109 -7.51 8.50 -12.36
N LEU A 110 -6.99 7.52 -13.08
CA LEU A 110 -7.58 6.99 -14.32
C LEU A 110 -8.62 5.89 -14.09
N MET A 111 -8.80 5.44 -12.84
CA MET A 111 -9.77 4.40 -12.50
C MET A 111 -11.22 4.94 -12.65
N PRO A 112 -12.16 4.09 -13.07
CA PRO A 112 -13.56 4.47 -13.26
C PRO A 112 -14.28 4.67 -11.91
N PRO A 113 -15.53 5.15 -11.91
CA PRO A 113 -16.41 5.11 -10.75
C PRO A 113 -16.60 3.69 -10.23
N LEU A 114 -16.64 3.50 -8.90
CA LEU A 114 -16.81 2.21 -8.25
C LEU A 114 -18.02 1.43 -8.78
N ALA A 115 -19.13 2.10 -9.07
CA ALA A 115 -20.36 1.49 -9.57
C ALA A 115 -20.13 0.67 -10.86
N GLU A 116 -19.16 1.04 -11.68
CA GLU A 116 -18.85 0.35 -12.93
C GLU A 116 -18.19 -1.03 -12.72
N LEU A 117 -17.55 -1.27 -11.56
CA LEU A 117 -16.94 -2.56 -11.22
C LEU A 117 -17.96 -3.62 -10.80
N LYS A 118 -19.22 -3.25 -10.54
CA LYS A 118 -20.33 -4.17 -10.23
C LYS A 118 -20.06 -5.14 -9.06
N LEU A 119 -19.37 -4.68 -8.02
CA LEU A 119 -18.98 -5.50 -6.87
C LEU A 119 -20.18 -5.95 -5.99
N GLY A 120 -21.38 -5.42 -6.22
CA GLY A 120 -22.57 -5.78 -5.43
C GLY A 120 -22.38 -5.54 -3.93
N PRO A 121 -22.62 -6.54 -3.08
CA PRO A 121 -22.53 -6.37 -1.62
C PRO A 121 -21.10 -6.18 -1.09
N TRP A 122 -20.08 -6.38 -1.94
CA TRP A 122 -18.67 -6.14 -1.61
C TRP A 122 -18.23 -4.70 -1.82
N ALA A 123 -19.07 -3.89 -2.48
CA ALA A 123 -18.76 -2.48 -2.72
C ALA A 123 -18.86 -1.68 -1.40
N GLY A 124 -17.74 -1.13 -0.95
CA GLY A 124 -17.69 -0.23 0.20
C GLY A 124 -17.80 1.23 -0.18
N GLY A 125 -18.50 2.05 0.63
CA GLY A 125 -18.59 3.48 0.46
C GLY A 125 -19.59 3.93 -0.62
N HIS A 126 -19.47 5.21 -1.06
CA HIS A 126 -20.40 5.81 -2.01
C HIS A 126 -20.17 5.30 -3.44
N PRO A 127 -21.22 4.84 -4.18
CA PRO A 127 -21.05 4.26 -5.52
C PRO A 127 -20.40 5.19 -6.56
N GLY A 128 -20.56 6.50 -6.39
CA GLY A 128 -19.99 7.53 -7.27
C GLY A 128 -18.52 7.86 -6.98
N ARG A 129 -17.92 7.31 -5.92
CA ARG A 129 -16.49 7.48 -5.69
C ARG A 129 -15.69 6.76 -6.79
N ARG A 130 -14.48 7.21 -7.01
CA ARG A 130 -13.53 6.51 -7.86
C ARG A 130 -13.18 5.14 -7.24
N ALA A 131 -13.04 4.14 -8.08
CA ALA A 131 -12.52 2.85 -7.66
C ALA A 131 -11.06 2.97 -7.18
N THR A 132 -10.63 2.07 -6.31
CA THR A 132 -9.25 1.92 -5.84
C THR A 132 -8.67 0.60 -6.32
N HIS A 133 -7.36 0.41 -6.15
CA HIS A 133 -6.73 -0.88 -6.43
C HIS A 133 -7.33 -2.01 -5.56
N GLU A 134 -7.80 -1.72 -4.35
CA GLU A 134 -8.48 -2.70 -3.48
C GLU A 134 -9.81 -3.16 -4.07
N ASP A 135 -10.58 -2.21 -4.66
CA ASP A 135 -11.82 -2.57 -5.36
C ASP A 135 -11.56 -3.43 -6.58
N TYR A 136 -10.51 -3.12 -7.37
CA TYR A 136 -10.09 -3.97 -8.48
C TYR A 136 -9.57 -5.33 -8.03
N THR A 137 -8.88 -5.41 -6.89
CA THR A 137 -8.48 -6.69 -6.29
C THR A 137 -9.71 -7.57 -6.04
N LEU A 138 -10.76 -7.02 -5.43
CA LEU A 138 -12.02 -7.74 -5.21
C LEU A 138 -12.71 -8.09 -6.53
N ALA A 139 -12.75 -7.18 -7.50
CA ALA A 139 -13.35 -7.44 -8.81
C ALA A 139 -12.64 -8.58 -9.55
N ILE A 140 -11.31 -8.57 -9.58
CA ILE A 140 -10.48 -9.63 -10.18
C ILE A 140 -10.75 -10.96 -9.48
N LEU A 141 -10.70 -10.99 -8.15
CA LEU A 141 -10.88 -12.20 -7.35
C LEU A 141 -12.28 -12.81 -7.54
N LEU A 142 -13.32 -11.98 -7.60
CA LEU A 142 -14.71 -12.46 -7.58
C LEU A 142 -15.30 -12.71 -8.97
N SER A 143 -14.81 -12.02 -10.03
CA SER A 143 -15.45 -12.01 -11.34
C SER A 143 -14.55 -12.37 -12.52
N SER A 144 -13.27 -12.76 -12.29
CA SER A 144 -12.40 -13.27 -13.35
C SER A 144 -12.28 -14.80 -13.31
N GLY A 145 -11.57 -15.37 -14.30
CA GLY A 145 -11.23 -16.80 -14.30
C GLY A 145 -10.43 -17.26 -13.06
N LEU A 146 -9.88 -16.35 -12.26
CA LEU A 146 -9.25 -16.65 -10.97
C LEU A 146 -10.27 -17.22 -9.97
N SER A 147 -11.50 -16.70 -9.95
CA SER A 147 -12.58 -17.19 -9.09
C SER A 147 -12.86 -18.66 -9.31
N GLU A 148 -12.96 -19.07 -10.59
CA GLU A 148 -13.22 -20.48 -10.96
C GLU A 148 -12.01 -21.35 -10.60
N LEU A 149 -10.81 -20.88 -10.84
CA LEU A 149 -9.59 -21.60 -10.52
C LEU A 149 -9.43 -21.82 -9.01
N VAL A 150 -9.75 -20.83 -8.17
CA VAL A 150 -9.74 -20.99 -6.71
C VAL A 150 -10.73 -22.04 -6.28
N ARG A 151 -11.97 -22.04 -6.81
CA ARG A 151 -12.97 -23.07 -6.51
C ARG A 151 -12.47 -24.45 -6.94
N GLU A 152 -11.93 -24.61 -8.14
CA GLU A 152 -11.43 -25.89 -8.65
C GLU A 152 -10.29 -26.47 -7.79
N ARG A 153 -9.41 -25.61 -7.27
CA ARG A 153 -8.16 -26.04 -6.62
C ARG A 153 -8.22 -26.11 -5.10
N PHE A 154 -9.23 -25.48 -4.47
CA PHE A 154 -9.24 -25.32 -3.01
C PHE A 154 -10.61 -25.68 -2.37
N ASP A 155 -11.64 -25.99 -3.14
CA ASP A 155 -12.95 -26.39 -2.60
C ASP A 155 -12.85 -27.66 -1.74
N ASP A 156 -12.03 -28.63 -2.16
CA ASP A 156 -11.72 -29.85 -1.41
C ASP A 156 -10.97 -29.60 -0.09
N GLN A 157 -10.37 -28.41 0.07
CA GLN A 157 -9.69 -27.95 1.28
C GLN A 157 -10.60 -27.05 2.13
N GLY A 158 -11.87 -26.87 1.74
CA GLY A 158 -12.85 -26.05 2.43
C GLY A 158 -12.64 -24.55 2.30
N VAL A 159 -11.79 -24.07 1.36
CA VAL A 159 -11.50 -22.66 1.13
C VAL A 159 -12.35 -22.14 -0.04
N ALA A 160 -13.25 -21.21 0.25
CA ALA A 160 -14.04 -20.51 -0.75
C ALA A 160 -13.34 -19.20 -1.20
N VAL A 161 -13.62 -18.76 -2.44
CA VAL A 161 -13.12 -17.48 -2.95
C VAL A 161 -13.62 -16.31 -2.10
N GLU A 162 -14.84 -16.42 -1.58
CA GLU A 162 -15.48 -15.45 -0.71
C GLU A 162 -14.80 -15.37 0.67
N ASP A 163 -14.20 -16.47 1.16
CA ASP A 163 -13.39 -16.46 2.37
C ASP A 163 -12.15 -15.56 2.17
N VAL A 164 -11.47 -15.71 1.04
CA VAL A 164 -10.32 -14.90 0.68
C VAL A 164 -10.71 -13.43 0.51
N ALA A 165 -11.81 -13.16 -0.21
CA ALA A 165 -12.35 -11.81 -0.37
C ALA A 165 -12.74 -11.17 0.98
N SER A 166 -13.26 -11.96 1.94
CA SER A 166 -13.59 -11.48 3.30
C SER A 166 -12.37 -10.99 4.08
N ILE A 167 -11.20 -11.58 3.86
CA ILE A 167 -9.96 -11.10 4.51
C ILE A 167 -9.49 -9.81 3.88
N LEU A 168 -9.66 -9.63 2.57
CA LEU A 168 -9.21 -8.45 1.83
C LEU A 168 -10.17 -7.26 1.98
N SER A 169 -11.47 -7.51 2.14
CA SER A 169 -12.49 -6.46 2.23
C SER A 169 -12.60 -5.85 3.63
N ASP A 170 -12.77 -4.52 3.69
CA ASP A 170 -13.16 -3.81 4.93
C ASP A 170 -14.62 -4.09 5.30
N HIS A 171 -15.47 -4.32 4.31
CA HIS A 171 -16.92 -4.47 4.43
C HIS A 171 -17.42 -5.78 3.80
N PRO A 172 -16.99 -6.95 4.30
CA PRO A 172 -17.48 -8.21 3.78
C PRO A 172 -18.95 -8.40 4.15
N PRO A 173 -19.74 -9.04 3.29
CA PRO A 173 -21.10 -9.46 3.67
C PRO A 173 -21.11 -10.35 4.91
N SER A 174 -22.08 -10.15 5.81
CA SER A 174 -22.13 -10.78 7.14
C SER A 174 -22.11 -12.30 7.12
N ASP A 175 -22.67 -12.91 6.08
CA ASP A 175 -22.78 -14.36 5.97
C ASP A 175 -21.41 -15.05 5.82
N PHE A 176 -20.46 -14.38 5.18
CA PHE A 176 -19.10 -14.92 5.01
C PHE A 176 -18.26 -14.79 6.28
N SER A 177 -18.48 -13.77 7.09
CA SER A 177 -17.78 -13.59 8.37
C SER A 177 -18.01 -14.76 9.35
N ARG A 178 -19.20 -15.40 9.30
CA ARG A 178 -19.54 -16.54 10.17
C ARG A 178 -18.69 -17.77 9.91
N ARG A 179 -18.13 -17.94 8.70
CA ARG A 179 -17.27 -19.07 8.35
C ARG A 179 -15.94 -19.08 9.11
N PHE A 180 -15.57 -17.96 9.72
CA PHE A 180 -14.37 -17.81 10.54
C PHE A 180 -14.62 -18.03 12.04
N VAL A 181 -15.86 -18.37 12.43
CA VAL A 181 -16.17 -18.67 13.83
C VAL A 181 -15.94 -20.17 14.08
N ILE A 182 -14.93 -20.48 14.91
CA ILE A 182 -14.53 -21.82 15.31
C ILE A 182 -14.42 -21.85 16.84
N ASP A 183 -15.07 -22.79 17.49
CA ASP A 183 -15.07 -22.93 18.94
C ASP A 183 -15.39 -21.63 19.72
N GLY A 184 -16.35 -20.85 19.20
CA GLY A 184 -16.77 -19.59 19.78
C GLY A 184 -15.77 -18.44 19.63
N ARG A 185 -14.72 -18.62 18.82
CA ARG A 185 -13.73 -17.59 18.46
C ARG A 185 -13.92 -17.14 17.02
N ASP A 186 -13.88 -15.82 16.80
CA ASP A 186 -13.83 -15.25 15.45
C ASP A 186 -12.36 -15.02 15.03
N TRP A 187 -11.91 -15.80 14.07
CA TRP A 187 -10.56 -15.79 13.52
C TRP A 187 -10.32 -14.72 12.46
N ARG A 188 -11.38 -14.15 11.89
CA ARG A 188 -11.26 -13.21 10.78
C ARG A 188 -10.39 -11.98 11.11
N PRO A 189 -10.54 -11.31 12.29
CA PRO A 189 -9.71 -10.16 12.59
C PRO A 189 -8.20 -10.49 12.60
N LEU A 190 -7.82 -11.63 13.17
CA LEU A 190 -6.43 -12.09 13.20
C LEU A 190 -5.89 -12.36 11.80
N LEU A 191 -6.64 -13.10 10.96
CA LEU A 191 -6.23 -13.40 9.59
C LEU A 191 -6.07 -12.11 8.77
N ARG A 192 -7.01 -11.17 8.91
CA ARG A 192 -6.93 -9.87 8.27
C ARG A 192 -5.69 -9.10 8.72
N GLN A 193 -5.39 -9.10 10.02
CA GLN A 193 -4.22 -8.43 10.58
C GLN A 193 -2.90 -9.04 10.09
N CYS A 194 -2.84 -10.32 9.75
CA CYS A 194 -1.68 -10.91 9.09
C CYS A 194 -1.43 -10.33 7.69
N VAL A 195 -2.46 -9.82 7.01
CA VAL A 195 -2.37 -9.25 5.65
C VAL A 195 -2.32 -7.73 5.68
N SER A 196 -3.10 -7.09 6.55
CA SER A 196 -3.22 -5.63 6.63
C SER A 196 -3.41 -5.15 8.07
N SER A 197 -2.32 -4.66 8.71
CA SER A 197 -2.32 -4.12 10.09
C SER A 197 -1.11 -3.19 10.31
N GLU A 198 -0.78 -2.82 11.54
CA GLU A 198 0.47 -2.10 11.84
C GLU A 198 1.71 -3.00 11.71
N LEU A 199 1.56 -4.29 11.96
CA LEU A 199 2.60 -5.31 11.83
C LEU A 199 2.02 -6.45 11.00
N ASP A 200 2.13 -6.37 9.68
CA ASP A 200 1.56 -7.31 8.72
C ASP A 200 2.61 -7.84 7.74
N ALA A 201 2.23 -8.89 7.02
CA ALA A 201 3.12 -9.54 6.07
C ALA A 201 3.48 -8.64 4.88
N ASP A 202 2.58 -7.74 4.46
CA ASP A 202 2.80 -6.78 3.38
C ASP A 202 3.95 -5.84 3.74
N ARG A 203 3.86 -5.13 4.86
CA ARG A 203 4.90 -4.21 5.32
C ARG A 203 6.20 -4.92 5.66
N MET A 204 6.13 -6.09 6.28
CA MET A 204 7.29 -6.90 6.59
C MET A 204 8.07 -7.30 5.33
N ASP A 205 7.38 -7.62 4.23
CA ASP A 205 8.05 -7.95 2.98
C ASP A 205 8.61 -6.70 2.29
N TYR A 206 7.76 -5.69 2.04
CA TYR A 206 8.21 -4.58 1.22
C TYR A 206 9.36 -3.78 1.85
N LEU A 207 9.40 -3.60 3.16
CA LEU A 207 10.52 -2.89 3.81
C LEU A 207 11.87 -3.57 3.51
N LEU A 208 11.93 -4.88 3.68
CA LEU A 208 13.15 -5.64 3.38
C LEU A 208 13.46 -5.67 1.88
N ARG A 209 12.43 -5.91 1.05
CA ARG A 209 12.57 -6.06 -0.40
C ARG A 209 12.95 -4.74 -1.06
N ASP A 210 12.24 -3.67 -0.76
CA ASP A 210 12.50 -2.34 -1.33
C ASP A 210 13.88 -1.83 -0.92
N SER A 211 14.26 -2.00 0.35
CA SER A 211 15.58 -1.67 0.86
C SER A 211 16.69 -2.42 0.09
N TYR A 212 16.50 -3.73 -0.13
CA TYR A 212 17.45 -4.55 -0.87
C TYR A 212 17.61 -4.07 -2.32
N TYR A 213 16.51 -3.88 -3.03
CA TYR A 213 16.54 -3.50 -4.44
C TYR A 213 16.89 -2.02 -4.66
N ALA A 214 16.51 -1.12 -3.76
CA ALA A 214 16.96 0.27 -3.79
C ALA A 214 18.45 0.42 -3.41
N GLY A 215 19.06 -0.63 -2.81
CA GLY A 215 20.45 -0.60 -2.39
C GLY A 215 20.71 0.26 -1.16
N VAL A 216 19.73 0.43 -0.28
CA VAL A 216 19.83 1.22 0.95
C VAL A 216 19.72 0.33 2.19
N PRO A 217 20.33 0.67 3.34
CA PRO A 217 20.29 -0.16 4.54
C PRO A 217 19.05 0.07 5.43
N TYR A 218 18.18 1.01 5.08
CA TYR A 218 17.18 1.59 5.99
C TYR A 218 16.01 0.67 6.33
N GLY A 219 15.61 -0.24 5.44
CA GLY A 219 14.45 -1.11 5.62
C GLY A 219 14.76 -2.44 6.36
N ARG A 220 15.89 -2.52 7.09
CA ARG A 220 16.30 -3.73 7.81
C ARG A 220 15.85 -3.69 9.26
N TYR A 221 15.28 -4.77 9.72
CA TYR A 221 14.81 -4.99 11.11
C TYR A 221 14.87 -6.48 11.41
N ASP A 222 14.72 -6.87 12.68
CA ASP A 222 14.79 -8.28 13.09
C ASP A 222 13.43 -8.99 12.85
N LEU A 223 13.24 -9.45 11.62
CA LEU A 223 12.04 -10.19 11.20
C LEU A 223 11.81 -11.45 12.04
N GLU A 224 12.87 -12.25 12.28
CA GLU A 224 12.74 -13.52 12.98
C GLU A 224 12.29 -13.30 14.42
N TRP A 225 12.89 -12.32 15.10
CA TRP A 225 12.51 -11.96 16.46
C TRP A 225 11.05 -11.51 16.57
N LEU A 226 10.58 -10.72 15.62
CA LEU A 226 9.18 -10.28 15.60
C LEU A 226 8.24 -11.46 15.40
N LEU A 227 8.52 -12.35 14.44
CA LEU A 227 7.69 -13.54 14.16
C LEU A 227 7.59 -14.47 15.36
N GLU A 228 8.72 -14.77 16.03
CA GLU A 228 8.76 -15.65 17.21
C GLU A 228 7.96 -15.10 18.39
N HIS A 229 7.73 -13.79 18.41
CA HIS A 229 7.06 -13.09 19.50
C HIS A 229 5.62 -12.67 19.20
N LEU A 230 5.07 -13.07 18.04
CA LEU A 230 3.63 -12.90 17.76
C LEU A 230 2.81 -13.72 18.75
N ARG A 231 1.67 -13.18 19.18
CA ARG A 231 0.76 -13.81 20.14
C ARG A 231 -0.69 -13.61 19.72
N PRO A 232 -1.56 -14.60 19.92
CA PRO A 232 -2.99 -14.40 19.78
C PRO A 232 -3.52 -13.59 20.98
N VAL A 233 -4.43 -12.67 20.71
CA VAL A 233 -5.13 -11.89 21.72
C VAL A 233 -6.63 -12.07 21.55
N GLU A 234 -7.26 -12.70 22.52
CA GLU A 234 -8.71 -12.86 22.56
C GLU A 234 -9.34 -11.63 23.23
N ARG A 235 -10.36 -11.06 22.61
CA ARG A 235 -11.07 -9.90 23.12
C ARG A 235 -12.51 -10.26 23.51
N PRO A 236 -13.12 -9.51 24.43
CA PRO A 236 -14.52 -9.69 24.77
C PRO A 236 -15.40 -9.59 23.52
N PRO A 237 -16.48 -10.40 23.44
CA PRO A 237 -17.40 -10.35 22.31
C PRO A 237 -18.16 -9.02 22.29
N ALA A 238 -18.58 -8.59 21.11
CA ALA A 238 -19.38 -7.37 20.95
C ALA A 238 -20.80 -7.47 21.52
N SER A 239 -21.30 -8.69 21.70
CA SER A 239 -22.61 -9.00 22.32
C SER A 239 -22.47 -10.18 23.27
N GLU A 240 -23.37 -10.29 24.26
CA GLU A 240 -23.29 -11.28 25.34
C GLU A 240 -23.09 -12.74 24.89
N ASN A 241 -23.65 -13.10 23.73
CA ASN A 241 -23.53 -14.44 23.13
C ASN A 241 -22.76 -14.45 21.79
N GLY A 242 -22.03 -13.39 21.49
CA GLY A 242 -21.25 -13.28 20.25
C GLY A 242 -19.95 -14.10 20.31
N PRO A 243 -19.31 -14.37 19.16
CA PRO A 243 -18.00 -14.96 19.13
C PRO A 243 -16.95 -13.97 19.67
N ARG A 244 -15.90 -14.53 20.29
CA ARG A 244 -14.78 -13.74 20.84
C ARG A 244 -13.78 -13.47 19.73
N PRO A 245 -13.56 -12.20 19.34
CA PRO A 245 -12.63 -11.88 18.27
C PRO A 245 -11.19 -12.16 18.70
N LEU A 246 -10.44 -12.83 17.81
CA LEU A 246 -9.01 -13.02 17.93
C LEU A 246 -8.28 -11.91 17.18
N HIS A 247 -7.28 -11.33 17.83
CA HIS A 247 -6.42 -10.31 17.28
C HIS A 247 -4.95 -10.70 17.33
N LEU A 248 -4.15 -10.01 16.53
CA LEU A 248 -2.70 -10.11 16.55
C LEU A 248 -2.16 -9.30 17.74
N GLY A 249 -1.23 -9.88 18.47
CA GLY A 249 -0.47 -9.23 19.52
C GLY A 249 1.01 -9.53 19.40
N LEU A 250 1.79 -8.79 20.16
CA LEU A 250 3.24 -8.93 20.25
C LEU A 250 3.64 -9.07 21.72
N ALA A 251 4.49 -10.01 22.07
CA ALA A 251 5.02 -10.13 23.43
C ALA A 251 5.84 -8.89 23.79
N SER A 252 5.69 -8.38 25.03
CA SER A 252 6.32 -7.12 25.51
C SER A 252 7.84 -7.09 25.32
N ARG A 253 8.52 -8.23 25.44
CA ARG A 253 9.98 -8.35 25.19
C ARG A 253 10.42 -8.07 23.75
N ALA A 254 9.50 -8.07 22.77
CA ALA A 254 9.78 -7.71 21.40
C ALA A 254 9.51 -6.24 21.07
N SER A 255 9.17 -5.41 22.06
CA SER A 255 8.84 -3.99 21.85
C SER A 255 9.97 -3.21 21.19
N PHE A 256 11.23 -3.46 21.55
CA PHE A 256 12.38 -2.81 20.89
C PHE A 256 12.56 -3.26 19.43
N GLY A 257 12.32 -4.53 19.12
CA GLY A 257 12.32 -5.01 17.72
C GLY A 257 11.22 -4.35 16.90
N PHE A 258 10.06 -4.09 17.51
CA PHE A 258 8.99 -3.33 16.87
C PHE A 258 9.33 -1.84 16.70
N GLU A 259 10.01 -1.21 17.65
CA GLU A 259 10.52 0.16 17.51
C GLU A 259 11.52 0.26 16.36
N ASP A 260 12.43 -0.70 16.21
CA ASP A 260 13.38 -0.78 15.10
C ASP A 260 12.65 -0.93 13.75
N TYR A 261 11.62 -1.78 13.69
CA TYR A 261 10.74 -1.91 12.53
C TYR A 261 10.05 -0.57 12.18
N LEU A 262 9.54 0.18 13.14
CA LEU A 262 8.95 1.50 12.92
C LEU A 262 9.97 2.52 12.39
N LEU A 263 11.18 2.51 12.94
CA LEU A 263 12.28 3.36 12.47
C LEU A 263 12.70 3.01 11.04
N SER A 264 12.79 1.72 10.72
CA SER A 264 13.06 1.25 9.37
C SER A 264 12.02 1.76 8.38
N ARG A 265 10.73 1.68 8.73
CA ARG A 265 9.62 2.21 7.94
C ARG A 265 9.73 3.72 7.74
N TYR A 266 10.04 4.47 8.80
CA TYR A 266 10.24 5.92 8.75
C TYR A 266 11.34 6.33 7.79
N HIS A 267 12.50 5.70 7.90
CA HIS A 267 13.65 6.00 7.05
C HIS A 267 13.37 5.64 5.59
N MET A 268 12.75 4.48 5.31
CA MET A 268 12.37 4.10 3.95
C MET A 268 11.37 5.09 3.36
N PHE A 269 10.44 5.58 4.18
CA PHE A 269 9.45 6.53 3.73
C PHE A 269 10.10 7.84 3.27
N LEU A 270 10.96 8.44 4.09
CA LEU A 270 11.62 9.69 3.75
C LEU A 270 12.66 9.54 2.65
N ALA A 271 13.47 8.47 2.72
CA ALA A 271 14.61 8.33 1.82
C ALA A 271 14.23 7.75 0.46
N VAL A 272 13.28 6.81 0.39
CA VAL A 272 12.96 6.06 -0.84
C VAL A 272 11.61 6.48 -1.40
N TYR A 273 10.52 6.36 -0.63
CA TYR A 273 9.17 6.57 -1.16
C TYR A 273 8.88 8.05 -1.43
N LEU A 274 9.41 8.95 -0.62
CA LEU A 274 9.32 10.40 -0.85
C LEU A 274 10.58 11.00 -1.50
N HIS A 275 11.43 10.19 -2.13
CA HIS A 275 12.60 10.77 -2.81
C HIS A 275 12.16 11.75 -3.90
N HIS A 276 12.79 12.95 -3.91
CA HIS A 276 12.36 14.08 -4.75
C HIS A 276 12.33 13.78 -6.26
N VAL A 277 13.16 12.86 -6.75
CA VAL A 277 13.18 12.52 -8.19
C VAL A 277 11.93 11.79 -8.63
N PRO A 278 11.54 10.62 -8.08
CA PRO A 278 10.27 9.98 -8.40
C PRO A 278 9.08 10.93 -8.26
N VAL A 279 8.99 11.67 -7.15
CA VAL A 279 7.92 12.65 -6.92
C VAL A 279 7.84 13.70 -8.03
N GLY A 280 8.97 14.21 -8.52
CA GLY A 280 8.99 15.14 -9.65
C GLY A 280 8.40 14.56 -10.94
N TYR A 281 8.56 13.25 -11.17
CA TYR A 281 7.93 12.54 -12.29
C TYR A 281 6.45 12.22 -12.04
N GLU A 282 6.07 11.89 -10.81
CA GLU A 282 4.67 11.67 -10.42
C GLU A 282 3.82 12.93 -10.60
N LEU A 283 4.37 14.11 -10.27
CA LEU A 283 3.71 15.39 -10.53
C LEU A 283 3.44 15.65 -12.02
N MET A 284 4.32 15.18 -12.91
CA MET A 284 4.06 15.27 -14.35
C MET A 284 3.02 14.25 -14.80
N LEU A 285 3.05 13.05 -14.23
CA LEU A 285 2.07 12.02 -14.51
C LEU A 285 0.68 12.45 -14.02
N ASP A 286 0.59 13.11 -12.85
CA ASP A 286 -0.65 13.72 -12.38
C ASP A 286 -1.18 14.79 -13.35
N ALA A 287 -0.31 15.66 -13.86
CA ALA A 287 -0.71 16.67 -14.85
C ALA A 287 -1.24 16.03 -16.15
N LEU A 288 -0.55 14.99 -16.64
CA LEU A 288 -1.00 14.19 -17.78
C LEU A 288 -2.39 13.58 -17.51
N ASN A 289 -2.55 12.89 -16.38
CA ASN A 289 -3.78 12.20 -16.02
C ASN A 289 -4.97 13.15 -15.92
N ARG A 290 -4.76 14.39 -15.41
CA ARG A 290 -5.81 15.42 -15.34
C ARG A 290 -6.24 15.89 -16.73
N GLU A 291 -5.27 16.21 -17.60
CA GLU A 291 -5.56 16.64 -18.98
C GLU A 291 -6.25 15.53 -19.76
N GLU A 292 -5.79 14.28 -19.64
CA GLU A 292 -6.39 13.11 -20.29
C GLU A 292 -7.79 12.78 -19.72
N ALA A 293 -8.03 13.00 -18.43
CA ALA A 293 -9.35 12.74 -17.82
C ALA A 293 -10.43 13.74 -18.30
N GLU A 294 -10.04 14.93 -18.73
CA GLU A 294 -10.93 15.98 -19.24
C GLU A 294 -11.14 15.90 -20.78
N GLY A 295 -10.27 15.16 -21.48
CA GLY A 295 -10.30 15.02 -22.94
C GLY A 295 -11.34 14.03 -23.45
N ALA A 296 -11.76 14.19 -24.72
CA ALA A 296 -12.70 13.27 -25.37
C ALA A 296 -12.11 11.87 -25.59
N ASP A 297 -10.77 11.78 -25.75
CA ASP A 297 -10.00 10.55 -25.94
C ASP A 297 -9.24 10.17 -24.66
N ALA A 298 -9.83 10.44 -23.51
CA ALA A 298 -9.23 10.28 -22.20
C ALA A 298 -8.70 8.85 -22.00
N MET A 299 -7.44 8.77 -21.55
CA MET A 299 -6.85 7.52 -21.07
C MET A 299 -7.57 7.12 -19.79
N LYS A 300 -8.39 6.07 -19.85
CA LYS A 300 -9.14 5.54 -18.72
C LYS A 300 -8.81 4.07 -18.54
N LEU A 301 -8.67 3.66 -17.30
CA LEU A 301 -8.53 2.23 -16.98
C LEU A 301 -9.90 1.54 -17.16
N PRO A 302 -9.93 0.38 -17.82
CA PRO A 302 -11.18 -0.34 -18.08
C PRO A 302 -11.87 -0.80 -16.80
N ALA A 303 -13.20 -0.63 -16.70
CA ALA A 303 -14.01 -1.25 -15.66
C ALA A 303 -14.19 -2.77 -15.85
N ASP A 304 -14.12 -3.23 -17.09
CA ASP A 304 -14.09 -4.65 -17.43
C ASP A 304 -12.79 -5.29 -16.94
N VAL A 305 -12.92 -6.34 -16.13
CA VAL A 305 -11.78 -6.97 -15.45
C VAL A 305 -10.80 -7.60 -16.44
N ASP A 306 -11.30 -8.27 -17.49
CA ASP A 306 -10.45 -8.93 -18.48
C ASP A 306 -9.66 -7.92 -19.31
N ALA A 307 -10.28 -6.81 -19.69
CA ALA A 307 -9.62 -5.70 -20.34
C ALA A 307 -8.60 -5.01 -19.39
N TYR A 308 -8.93 -4.89 -18.10
CA TYR A 308 -8.02 -4.33 -17.10
C TYR A 308 -6.75 -5.18 -16.90
N LEU A 309 -6.87 -6.49 -17.00
CA LEU A 309 -5.74 -7.41 -16.89
C LEU A 309 -4.72 -7.30 -18.04
N GLU A 310 -5.03 -6.59 -19.13
CA GLU A 310 -4.06 -6.23 -20.17
C GLU A 310 -3.18 -5.03 -19.82
N TRP A 311 -3.55 -4.25 -18.77
CA TRP A 311 -2.86 -3.04 -18.38
C TRP A 311 -1.74 -3.33 -17.38
N ASP A 312 -0.51 -3.16 -17.81
CA ASP A 312 0.72 -3.16 -17.02
C ASP A 312 1.59 -1.95 -17.34
N ASP A 313 2.76 -1.82 -16.72
CA ASP A 313 3.68 -0.71 -16.97
C ASP A 313 4.14 -0.65 -18.43
N LEU A 314 4.32 -1.81 -19.08
CA LEU A 314 4.77 -1.87 -20.48
C LEU A 314 3.68 -1.34 -21.41
N HIS A 315 2.42 -1.75 -21.20
CA HIS A 315 1.28 -1.25 -21.95
C HIS A 315 1.11 0.26 -21.78
N PHE A 316 1.19 0.74 -20.52
CA PHE A 316 1.08 2.16 -20.23
C PHE A 316 2.20 2.98 -20.89
N PHE A 317 3.46 2.57 -20.78
CA PHE A 317 4.56 3.23 -21.48
C PHE A 317 4.46 3.16 -23.01
N TYR A 318 3.88 2.10 -23.56
CA TYR A 318 3.59 2.03 -25.00
C TYR A 318 2.62 3.15 -25.40
N LEU A 319 1.55 3.39 -24.63
CA LEU A 319 0.60 4.48 -24.87
C LEU A 319 1.27 5.85 -24.72
N LEU A 320 2.06 6.07 -23.67
CA LEU A 320 2.81 7.33 -23.47
C LEU A 320 3.71 7.68 -24.66
N ARG A 321 4.41 6.70 -25.24
CA ARG A 321 5.29 6.92 -26.40
C ARG A 321 4.53 7.34 -27.65
N ARG A 322 3.26 7.03 -27.76
CA ARG A 322 2.39 7.36 -28.90
C ARG A 322 1.56 8.62 -28.66
N SER A 323 1.51 9.11 -27.43
CA SER A 323 0.76 10.30 -27.08
C SER A 323 1.43 11.57 -27.64
N SER A 324 0.62 12.48 -28.14
CA SER A 324 1.05 13.84 -28.52
C SER A 324 1.13 14.79 -27.34
N ASN A 325 0.66 14.37 -26.17
CA ASN A 325 0.62 15.18 -24.96
C ASN A 325 2.05 15.58 -24.51
N PRO A 326 2.30 16.86 -24.22
CA PRO A 326 3.64 17.34 -23.81
C PRO A 326 4.14 16.65 -22.52
N TRP A 327 3.27 16.32 -21.58
CA TRP A 327 3.64 15.63 -20.33
C TRP A 327 4.08 14.20 -20.59
N ALA A 328 3.37 13.47 -21.48
CA ALA A 328 3.76 12.14 -21.89
C ALA A 328 5.16 12.15 -22.53
N ARG A 329 5.44 13.12 -23.39
CA ARG A 329 6.76 13.29 -24.01
C ARG A 329 7.84 13.53 -22.97
N ARG A 330 7.61 14.42 -21.99
CA ARG A 330 8.56 14.68 -20.88
C ARG A 330 8.87 13.42 -20.07
N LEU A 331 7.84 12.61 -19.76
CA LEU A 331 8.01 11.33 -19.05
C LEU A 331 8.91 10.38 -19.84
N VAL A 332 8.63 10.20 -21.12
CA VAL A 332 9.38 9.30 -22.02
C VAL A 332 10.83 9.78 -22.21
N GLU A 333 11.05 11.08 -22.36
CA GLU A 333 12.37 11.70 -22.56
C GLU A 333 13.14 11.91 -21.23
N ARG A 334 12.57 11.53 -20.09
CA ARG A 334 13.14 11.70 -18.75
C ARG A 334 13.48 13.16 -18.40
N ARG A 335 12.65 14.09 -18.83
CA ARG A 335 12.76 15.53 -18.54
C ARG A 335 11.88 15.91 -17.34
N GLY A 336 12.16 15.25 -16.19
CA GLY A 336 11.41 15.43 -14.94
C GLY A 336 11.51 16.83 -14.37
N PHE A 337 10.49 17.25 -13.64
CA PHE A 337 10.57 18.41 -12.77
C PHE A 337 11.71 18.24 -11.76
N ARG A 338 12.37 19.33 -11.43
CA ARG A 338 13.49 19.35 -10.49
C ARG A 338 13.12 20.11 -9.22
N LEU A 339 13.58 19.60 -8.10
CA LEU A 339 13.40 20.21 -6.79
C LEU A 339 14.14 21.56 -6.73
N LEU A 340 13.40 22.62 -6.39
CA LEU A 340 13.94 23.97 -6.15
C LEU A 340 14.05 24.25 -4.65
N VAL A 341 12.99 23.95 -3.89
CA VAL A 341 12.91 24.17 -2.44
C VAL A 341 12.35 22.94 -1.77
N GLU A 342 12.93 22.55 -0.63
CA GLU A 342 12.39 21.56 0.29
C GLU A 342 12.39 22.12 1.70
N ARG A 343 11.28 21.95 2.41
CA ARG A 343 11.14 22.29 3.82
C ARG A 343 10.49 21.14 4.56
N THR A 344 11.12 20.70 5.62
CA THR A 344 10.61 19.69 6.52
C THR A 344 10.10 20.38 7.76
N GLN A 345 8.82 20.26 8.04
CA GLN A 345 8.27 20.69 9.33
C GLN A 345 8.26 19.47 10.26
N GLN A 346 9.35 19.28 10.98
CA GLN A 346 9.33 18.52 12.22
C GLN A 346 8.97 19.56 13.30
N ASP A 347 7.76 19.51 13.81
CA ASP A 347 7.24 20.43 14.86
C ASP A 347 6.77 21.81 14.33
N SER A 348 5.71 21.82 13.54
CA SER A 348 5.17 23.03 12.93
C SER A 348 4.51 24.05 13.88
N GLU A 349 4.42 23.78 15.18
CA GLU A 349 3.87 24.75 16.13
C GLU A 349 4.94 25.58 16.87
N GLN A 350 6.24 25.30 16.75
CA GLN A 350 7.26 25.91 17.61
C GLN A 350 8.47 26.55 16.94
N GLU A 351 8.75 26.32 15.66
CA GLU A 351 9.80 27.08 14.97
C GLU A 351 9.23 28.03 13.91
N PRO A 352 9.27 29.34 14.14
CA PRO A 352 8.97 30.31 13.11
C PRO A 352 9.94 30.12 11.93
N LEU A 353 9.44 30.31 10.69
CA LEU A 353 10.28 30.34 9.48
C LEU A 353 11.61 31.05 9.79
N ARG A 354 12.74 30.45 9.40
CA ARG A 354 14.06 31.11 9.61
C ARG A 354 14.00 32.52 9.08
N ARG A 355 14.66 33.46 9.78
CA ARG A 355 14.62 34.87 9.43
C ARG A 355 15.00 35.07 7.95
N GLY A 356 14.09 35.61 7.14
CA GLY A 356 14.24 35.80 5.70
C GLY A 356 13.57 34.73 4.81
N GLN A 357 13.06 33.64 5.35
CA GLN A 357 12.33 32.63 4.55
C GLN A 357 10.88 33.05 4.34
N LEU A 358 10.39 32.91 3.11
CA LEU A 358 8.98 33.14 2.76
C LEU A 358 8.16 31.84 2.86
N PRO A 359 6.87 31.89 3.18
CA PRO A 359 5.98 30.74 3.05
C PRO A 359 6.06 30.11 1.64
N ILE A 360 6.01 28.79 1.55
CA ILE A 360 6.06 28.08 0.23
C ILE A 360 5.02 28.63 -0.75
N ARG A 361 3.82 28.99 -0.24
CA ARG A 361 2.76 29.58 -1.06
C ARG A 361 3.21 30.88 -1.76
N GLU A 362 3.88 31.75 -1.04
CA GLU A 362 4.38 33.03 -1.59
C GLU A 362 5.48 32.79 -2.64
N VAL A 363 6.37 31.82 -2.39
CA VAL A 363 7.37 31.38 -3.38
C VAL A 363 6.69 30.91 -4.66
N VAL A 364 5.67 30.06 -4.55
CA VAL A 364 4.92 29.54 -5.70
C VAL A 364 4.19 30.64 -6.45
N GLU A 365 3.50 31.56 -5.75
CA GLU A 365 2.78 32.68 -6.35
C GLU A 365 3.74 33.60 -7.11
N ARG A 366 4.89 33.90 -6.54
CA ARG A 366 5.91 34.75 -7.19
C ARG A 366 6.48 34.09 -8.45
N LEU A 367 6.88 32.82 -8.37
CA LEU A 367 7.41 32.11 -9.53
C LEU A 367 6.39 32.04 -10.68
N ARG A 368 5.11 31.83 -10.35
CA ARG A 368 4.02 31.85 -11.34
C ARG A 368 3.83 33.22 -11.99
N SER A 369 3.87 34.29 -11.18
CA SER A 369 3.73 35.66 -11.72
C SER A 369 4.85 36.05 -12.69
N GLU A 370 6.03 35.40 -12.58
CA GLU A 370 7.13 35.51 -13.49
C GLU A 370 7.08 34.56 -14.69
N GLY A 371 5.98 33.80 -14.85
CA GLY A 371 5.77 32.88 -15.95
C GLY A 371 6.56 31.55 -15.86
N ILE A 372 7.02 31.19 -14.67
CA ILE A 372 7.70 29.91 -14.43
C ILE A 372 6.68 28.82 -14.17
N ALA A 373 6.81 27.70 -14.89
CA ALA A 373 6.01 26.49 -14.63
C ALA A 373 6.43 25.83 -13.32
N VAL A 374 5.63 26.01 -12.25
CA VAL A 374 5.91 25.53 -10.92
C VAL A 374 4.87 24.52 -10.45
N ARG A 375 5.32 23.49 -9.74
CA ARG A 375 4.47 22.53 -9.00
C ARG A 375 4.85 22.54 -7.53
N ALA A 376 3.86 22.64 -6.66
CA ALA A 376 4.02 22.43 -5.23
C ALA A 376 3.63 21.01 -4.87
N HIS A 377 4.32 20.44 -3.90
CA HIS A 377 4.04 19.14 -3.33
C HIS A 377 4.08 19.26 -1.81
N ASP A 378 2.95 19.07 -1.18
CA ASP A 378 2.81 19.08 0.28
C ASP A 378 2.40 17.67 0.72
N VAL A 379 3.22 17.08 1.55
CA VAL A 379 2.95 15.78 2.16
C VAL A 379 2.78 15.98 3.64
N LYS A 380 1.56 15.70 4.11
CA LYS A 380 1.25 15.59 5.52
C LYS A 380 0.91 14.15 5.84
N GLY A 381 1.55 13.56 6.82
CA GLY A 381 1.25 12.20 7.14
C GLY A 381 1.76 11.72 8.47
N LYS A 382 1.08 10.72 9.00
CA LYS A 382 1.42 10.00 10.22
C LYS A 382 2.14 8.70 9.89
N LEU A 383 3.14 8.34 10.66
CA LEU A 383 3.97 7.14 10.44
C LEU A 383 3.30 5.82 10.83
N SER A 384 2.12 5.87 11.43
CA SER A 384 1.29 4.71 11.71
C SER A 384 0.42 4.33 10.50
N LYS A 385 -0.43 3.31 10.60
CA LYS A 385 -1.40 2.92 9.56
C LYS A 385 -2.32 4.09 9.13
N TYR A 386 -2.42 5.11 9.93
CA TYR A 386 -3.07 6.39 9.61
C TYR A 386 -2.24 7.26 8.67
N PHE A 387 -1.07 6.77 8.24
CA PHE A 387 -0.28 7.41 7.22
C PHE A 387 -0.77 6.96 5.84
N SER A 388 -1.86 7.55 5.39
CA SER A 388 -2.07 7.80 3.96
C SER A 388 -1.45 9.15 3.70
N PRO A 389 -0.45 9.27 2.84
CA PRO A 389 -0.10 10.58 2.34
C PRO A 389 -1.35 11.11 1.63
N GLU A 390 -2.07 12.04 2.26
CA GLU A 390 -2.91 12.93 1.51
C GLU A 390 -1.93 13.73 0.65
N MET A 391 -1.68 13.24 -0.56
CA MET A 391 -0.98 14.02 -1.56
C MET A 391 -1.93 15.11 -1.98
N SER A 392 -1.91 16.24 -1.27
CA SER A 392 -2.57 17.45 -1.73
C SER A 392 -1.71 18.03 -2.86
N PHE A 393 -2.04 17.63 -4.07
CA PHE A 393 -1.52 18.28 -5.25
C PHE A 393 -2.13 19.69 -5.32
N ASP A 394 -1.28 20.69 -5.05
CA ASP A 394 -1.51 22.10 -5.28
C ASP A 394 -2.86 22.68 -4.74
N PRO A 395 -2.92 23.11 -3.47
CA PRO A 395 -4.12 23.69 -2.88
C PRO A 395 -4.58 24.98 -3.58
N ILE A 396 -3.76 25.56 -4.48
CA ILE A 396 -4.09 26.81 -5.21
C ILE A 396 -4.89 26.51 -6.49
N GLN A 397 -4.91 25.31 -7.01
CA GLN A 397 -5.60 24.94 -8.27
C GLN A 397 -6.58 23.78 -8.19
N THR A 398 -6.73 23.13 -7.04
CA THR A 398 -7.76 22.11 -6.90
C THR A 398 -9.05 22.69 -6.34
N PRO A 399 -10.10 22.90 -7.17
CA PRO A 399 -11.42 22.77 -6.63
C PRO A 399 -11.48 21.36 -6.05
N HIS A 400 -11.96 21.22 -4.80
CA HIS A 400 -12.13 19.95 -4.12
C HIS A 400 -12.45 18.84 -5.11
N LEU A 401 -11.52 17.93 -5.38
CA LEU A 401 -11.82 16.72 -6.12
C LEU A 401 -12.78 15.90 -5.24
N PRO A 402 -14.07 15.75 -5.63
CA PRO A 402 -14.97 14.86 -4.91
C PRO A 402 -14.43 13.44 -5.14
N GLY A 403 -13.80 12.86 -4.12
CA GLY A 403 -13.23 11.51 -4.18
C GLY A 403 -11.92 11.34 -3.41
N LEU A 404 -11.24 12.41 -3.03
CA LEU A 404 -10.06 12.40 -2.15
C LEU A 404 -10.35 12.98 -0.75
N ALA A 405 -11.61 13.19 -0.43
CA ALA A 405 -11.96 13.40 0.96
C ALA A 405 -11.72 12.08 1.71
N PRO A 406 -11.21 12.12 2.96
CA PRO A 406 -11.26 10.98 3.85
C PRO A 406 -12.72 10.65 4.12
N SER A 407 -13.38 9.98 3.21
CA SER A 407 -14.79 9.59 3.28
C SER A 407 -14.91 8.17 3.80
N ARG A 408 -14.12 7.85 4.82
CA ARG A 408 -14.46 6.73 5.67
C ARG A 408 -14.51 7.30 7.08
N GLU A 409 -15.68 7.27 7.69
CA GLU A 409 -15.76 6.96 9.11
C GLU A 409 -14.94 5.68 9.24
N GLU A 410 -13.69 5.83 9.61
CA GLU A 410 -12.74 4.74 9.70
C GLU A 410 -13.33 3.72 10.65
N ALA A 411 -13.68 2.56 10.12
CA ALA A 411 -13.86 1.40 10.98
C ALA A 411 -12.60 1.35 11.86
N PRO A 412 -12.74 1.30 13.20
CA PRO A 412 -11.62 1.46 14.11
C PRO A 412 -10.53 0.49 13.67
N THR A 413 -9.37 1.04 13.29
CA THR A 413 -8.23 0.26 12.81
C THR A 413 -7.93 -0.81 13.84
N PRO A 414 -7.78 -2.07 13.45
CA PRO A 414 -7.48 -3.14 14.40
C PRO A 414 -6.21 -2.77 15.16
N THR A 415 -6.36 -2.45 16.45
CA THR A 415 -5.24 -2.08 17.33
C THR A 415 -4.34 -3.30 17.49
N LEU A 416 -3.04 -3.15 17.22
CA LEU A 416 -2.05 -4.13 17.62
C LEU A 416 -1.91 -4.09 19.15
N PHE A 417 -1.80 -5.24 19.77
CA PHE A 417 -1.71 -5.37 21.22
C PHE A 417 -0.30 -5.79 21.64
N VAL A 418 0.17 -5.28 22.78
CA VAL A 418 1.33 -5.81 23.48
C VAL A 418 0.84 -6.72 24.61
N VAL A 419 1.40 -7.92 24.65
CA VAL A 419 1.07 -8.94 25.67
C VAL A 419 2.17 -9.00 26.71
N GLU A 420 1.82 -8.68 27.95
CA GLU A 420 2.69 -8.71 29.13
C GLU A 420 2.01 -9.46 30.26
N GLU A 421 2.64 -10.49 30.80
CA GLU A 421 2.11 -11.31 31.91
C GLU A 421 0.64 -11.77 31.69
N GLY A 422 0.31 -12.13 30.46
CA GLY A 422 -1.05 -12.57 30.09
C GLY A 422 -2.08 -11.46 29.93
N ARG A 423 -1.70 -10.20 30.06
CA ARG A 423 -2.55 -9.03 29.81
C ARG A 423 -2.22 -8.42 28.46
N ALA A 424 -3.26 -8.11 27.68
CA ALA A 424 -3.13 -7.42 26.40
C ALA A 424 -3.45 -5.94 26.59
N VAL A 425 -2.50 -5.07 26.28
CA VAL A 425 -2.65 -3.60 26.26
C VAL A 425 -2.49 -3.08 24.85
N PRO A 426 -3.19 -2.00 24.46
CA PRO A 426 -2.96 -1.38 23.15
C PRO A 426 -1.50 -0.96 22.99
N LEU A 427 -0.97 -1.15 21.78
CA LEU A 427 0.43 -0.84 21.45
C LEU A 427 0.79 0.62 21.79
N GLU A 428 -0.11 1.57 21.53
CA GLU A 428 0.11 3.00 21.81
C GLU A 428 0.33 3.29 23.29
N ALA A 429 -0.23 2.47 24.18
CA ALA A 429 -0.05 2.63 25.62
C ALA A 429 1.33 2.13 26.10
N HIS A 430 1.92 1.17 25.37
CA HIS A 430 3.14 0.48 25.79
C HIS A 430 4.40 1.02 25.10
N VAL A 431 4.35 1.32 23.79
CA VAL A 431 5.52 1.73 23.00
C VAL A 431 5.63 3.26 22.92
N ALA A 432 6.61 3.83 23.62
CA ALA A 432 6.80 5.28 23.70
C ALA A 432 7.17 5.90 22.33
N LEU A 433 7.99 5.20 21.55
CA LEU A 433 8.41 5.63 20.22
C LEU A 433 7.22 5.71 19.27
N TYR A 434 6.28 4.77 19.36
CA TYR A 434 5.05 4.79 18.56
C TYR A 434 4.23 6.06 18.81
N ARG A 435 4.14 6.54 20.04
CA ARG A 435 3.47 7.81 20.38
C ARG A 435 4.18 9.01 19.75
N ARG A 436 5.52 9.02 19.74
CA ARG A 436 6.33 10.09 19.15
C ARG A 436 6.20 10.16 17.62
N TYR A 437 6.12 9.01 16.97
CA TYR A 437 5.94 8.91 15.51
C TYR A 437 4.46 8.95 15.05
N ARG A 438 3.54 9.15 15.97
CA ARG A 438 2.13 9.43 15.68
C ARG A 438 1.92 10.85 15.16
N ASP A 439 2.84 11.77 15.48
CA ASP A 439 2.76 13.17 15.07
C ASP A 439 2.98 13.32 13.56
N GLU A 440 2.30 14.29 12.97
CA GLU A 440 2.39 14.54 11.53
C GLU A 440 3.80 14.99 11.14
N VAL A 441 4.36 14.35 10.11
CA VAL A 441 5.51 14.87 9.37
C VAL A 441 4.96 15.66 8.20
N SER A 442 5.30 16.94 8.10
CA SER A 442 4.98 17.76 6.95
C SER A 442 6.24 17.99 6.12
N LEU A 443 6.14 17.75 4.81
CA LEU A 443 7.21 17.95 3.85
C LEU A 443 6.66 18.78 2.70
N GLU A 444 7.10 20.04 2.63
CA GLU A 444 6.71 20.97 1.58
C GLU A 444 7.82 21.10 0.54
N ARG A 445 7.48 20.95 -0.74
CA ARG A 445 8.41 21.01 -1.86
C ARG A 445 7.90 21.88 -3.00
N VAL A 446 8.83 22.57 -3.64
CA VAL A 446 8.57 23.31 -4.88
C VAL A 446 9.44 22.74 -5.99
N TYR A 447 8.78 22.39 -7.09
CA TYR A 447 9.41 21.84 -8.28
C TYR A 447 9.24 22.79 -9.47
N VAL A 448 10.26 22.88 -10.32
CA VAL A 448 10.24 23.65 -11.56
C VAL A 448 10.73 22.80 -12.73
N ALA A 449 10.37 23.21 -13.93
CA ALA A 449 10.90 22.56 -15.13
C ALA A 449 12.43 22.75 -15.20
N PRO A 450 13.19 21.79 -15.75
CA PRO A 450 14.64 21.88 -15.85
C PRO A 450 15.13 23.16 -16.56
N GLU A 451 14.39 23.59 -17.58
CA GLU A 451 14.67 24.79 -18.38
C GLU A 451 14.52 26.10 -17.61
N ASP A 452 13.72 26.11 -16.55
CA ASP A 452 13.46 27.29 -15.72
C ASP A 452 14.31 27.33 -14.44
N MET A 453 15.13 26.31 -14.16
CA MET A 453 15.82 26.14 -12.88
C MET A 453 16.71 27.33 -12.51
N ASP A 454 17.53 27.80 -13.42
CA ASP A 454 18.48 28.90 -13.12
C ASP A 454 17.75 30.23 -12.87
N ARG A 455 16.69 30.48 -13.65
CA ARG A 455 15.84 31.68 -13.46
C ARG A 455 15.09 31.60 -12.14
N ALA A 456 14.55 30.42 -11.80
CA ALA A 456 13.86 30.21 -10.53
C ALA A 456 14.77 30.42 -9.32
N ARG A 457 16.02 29.93 -9.39
CA ARG A 457 17.02 30.12 -8.32
C ARG A 457 17.38 31.62 -8.12
N MET A 458 17.62 32.35 -9.19
CA MET A 458 17.88 33.78 -9.09
C MET A 458 16.71 34.54 -8.46
N LEU A 459 15.47 34.19 -8.80
CA LEU A 459 14.28 34.80 -8.20
C LEU A 459 14.19 34.45 -6.71
N LEU A 460 14.42 33.20 -6.35
CA LEU A 460 14.39 32.77 -4.95
C LEU A 460 15.42 33.50 -4.08
N GLU A 461 16.66 33.67 -4.58
CA GLU A 461 17.72 34.42 -3.88
C GLU A 461 17.35 35.90 -3.68
N GLN A 462 16.58 36.51 -4.59
CA GLN A 462 16.07 37.86 -4.44
C GLN A 462 14.94 37.98 -3.42
N MET A 463 14.21 36.91 -3.20
CA MET A 463 13.05 36.84 -2.29
C MET A 463 13.46 36.47 -0.87
N GLU A 464 14.51 35.69 -0.71
CA GLU A 464 15.06 35.18 0.56
C GLU A 464 16.53 35.56 0.70
N PRO A 465 16.87 36.87 0.90
CA PRO A 465 18.23 37.37 0.96
C PRO A 465 18.99 36.97 2.24
#